data_e63185924d9c6bc04324a0ee3a3a57d4
#
_entry.id   e63185924d9c6bc04324a0ee3a3a57d4
#
_cell.length_a   1.000
_cell.length_b   1.000
_cell.length_c   1.000
_cell.angle_alpha   90.00
_cell.angle_beta   90.00
_cell.angle_gamma   90.00
#
_symmetry.space_group_name_H-M   'P 1'
#
loop_
_entity.id
_entity.type
_entity.pdbx_description
1 polymer ?
#
loop_
_entity_poly.entity_id
_entity_poly.type
_entity_poly.pdbx_seq_one_letter_code
_entity_poly.pdbx_strand_id
1 'polypeptide(L)'
;MDKIEQKFIGVWELDEWVVEKPNGDKTFPFSGNVDGFLIYHSEGWMSATLMQKNRTDVSNDRSKIAKISHLLKNDHEVSLEGDLLNTTKNYFLAANGYVSYAGEFNADDINVYHNIKTSLLPQWVGTTLTRRHEFTLKNKSLTLSAESDGFKDFLVWKKV
;
A
#
# COMPACT_ATOMS: atom_id res chain seq x y z
N MET A 1 -23.95 -7.07 6.16
CA MET A 1 -23.06 -5.89 6.26
C MET A 1 -23.69 -4.91 7.23
N ASP A 2 -22.94 -4.54 8.25
CA ASP A 2 -23.40 -3.66 9.32
C ASP A 2 -23.47 -2.20 8.87
N LYS A 3 -24.20 -1.34 9.65
CA LYS A 3 -24.32 0.09 9.32
C LYS A 3 -22.98 0.81 9.22
N ILE A 4 -21.97 0.38 9.98
CA ILE A 4 -20.63 0.97 9.95
C ILE A 4 -19.91 0.60 8.68
N GLU A 5 -19.95 -0.66 8.25
CA GLU A 5 -19.32 -1.14 7.02
C GLU A 5 -19.85 -0.42 5.79
N GLN A 6 -21.16 -0.10 5.77
CA GLN A 6 -21.77 0.64 4.67
C GLN A 6 -21.15 2.03 4.43
N LYS A 7 -20.58 2.68 5.45
CA LYS A 7 -19.90 3.98 5.31
C LYS A 7 -18.63 3.87 4.51
N PHE A 8 -17.94 2.72 4.56
CA PHE A 8 -16.72 2.48 3.81
C PHE A 8 -16.96 2.32 2.31
N ILE A 9 -18.12 1.78 1.90
CA ILE A 9 -18.38 1.37 0.52
C ILE A 9 -18.14 2.51 -0.46
N GLY A 10 -17.31 2.23 -1.47
CA GLY A 10 -16.98 3.14 -2.55
C GLY A 10 -15.49 3.20 -2.86
N VAL A 11 -15.13 4.18 -3.65
CA VAL A 11 -13.76 4.50 -4.05
C VAL A 11 -13.28 5.71 -3.27
N TRP A 12 -12.09 5.61 -2.74
CA TRP A 12 -11.44 6.63 -1.94
C TRP A 12 -10.07 6.95 -2.55
N GLU A 13 -9.77 8.21 -2.75
CA GLU A 13 -8.49 8.71 -3.23
C GLU A 13 -7.66 9.21 -2.06
N LEU A 14 -6.37 8.89 -2.06
CA LEU A 14 -5.44 9.33 -1.01
C LEU A 14 -5.22 10.85 -1.11
N ASP A 15 -5.51 11.55 -0.02
CA ASP A 15 -5.26 12.98 0.11
C ASP A 15 -3.92 13.25 0.80
N GLU A 16 -3.64 12.52 1.89
CA GLU A 16 -2.42 12.72 2.68
C GLU A 16 -1.97 11.41 3.36
N TRP A 17 -0.66 11.24 3.47
CA TRP A 17 -0.04 10.21 4.29
C TRP A 17 1.01 10.85 5.20
N VAL A 18 0.78 10.77 6.51
CA VAL A 18 1.66 11.30 7.56
C VAL A 18 2.13 10.17 8.47
N VAL A 19 3.39 10.18 8.82
CA VAL A 19 3.96 9.30 9.86
C VAL A 19 4.45 10.15 11.02
N GLU A 20 3.89 9.92 12.20
CA GLU A 20 4.34 10.49 13.45
C GLU A 20 5.34 9.55 14.13
N LYS A 21 6.51 10.07 14.45
CA LYS A 21 7.59 9.35 15.13
C LYS A 21 7.35 9.30 16.65
N PRO A 22 8.05 8.41 17.38
CA PRO A 22 7.95 8.34 18.84
C PRO A 22 8.24 9.65 19.58
N ASN A 23 9.05 10.53 18.99
CA ASN A 23 9.37 11.85 19.54
C ASN A 23 8.34 12.94 19.19
N GLY A 24 7.27 12.60 18.47
CA GLY A 24 6.22 13.51 18.02
C GLY A 24 6.51 14.22 16.69
N ASP A 25 7.69 14.06 16.12
CA ASP A 25 8.01 14.63 14.80
C ASP A 25 7.17 13.95 13.70
N LYS A 26 6.72 14.76 12.74
CA LYS A 26 5.97 14.26 11.59
C LYS A 26 6.86 14.19 10.36
N THR A 27 6.71 13.11 9.63
CA THR A 27 7.33 12.89 8.31
C THR A 27 6.28 12.50 7.28
N PHE A 28 6.60 12.76 6.03
CA PHE A 28 5.73 12.46 4.90
C PHE A 28 6.42 11.43 4.02
N PRO A 29 5.91 10.21 3.90
CA PRO A 29 6.47 9.20 3.01
C PRO A 29 6.65 9.77 1.60
N PHE A 30 7.78 9.45 0.98
CA PHE A 30 8.16 9.96 -0.35
C PHE A 30 8.10 11.49 -0.48
N SER A 31 8.38 12.23 0.61
CA SER A 31 8.29 13.71 0.68
C SER A 31 6.89 14.24 0.31
N GLY A 32 5.84 13.49 0.61
CA GLY A 32 4.44 13.82 0.28
C GLY A 32 4.05 13.58 -1.19
N ASN A 33 4.96 13.08 -2.02
CA ASN A 33 4.68 12.76 -3.42
C ASN A 33 4.04 11.37 -3.54
N VAL A 34 2.80 11.25 -3.10
CA VAL A 34 2.04 9.99 -3.05
C VAL A 34 0.74 10.07 -3.84
N ASP A 35 0.35 8.96 -4.43
CA ASP A 35 -0.99 8.69 -4.95
C ASP A 35 -1.49 7.39 -4.36
N GLY A 36 -2.80 7.21 -4.30
CA GLY A 36 -3.36 5.96 -3.84
C GLY A 36 -4.86 5.88 -4.01
N PHE A 37 -5.33 4.64 -4.11
CA PHE A 37 -6.76 4.34 -4.10
C PHE A 37 -7.05 3.26 -3.07
N LEU A 38 -8.16 3.43 -2.40
CA LEU A 38 -8.73 2.46 -1.47
C LEU A 38 -10.17 2.20 -1.92
N ILE A 39 -10.49 0.96 -2.18
CA ILE A 39 -11.79 0.54 -2.68
C ILE A 39 -12.39 -0.44 -1.69
N TYR A 40 -13.63 -0.19 -1.29
CA TYR A 40 -14.44 -1.13 -0.51
C TYR A 40 -15.69 -1.49 -1.29
N HIS A 41 -15.87 -2.77 -1.52
CA HIS A 41 -17.01 -3.32 -2.25
C HIS A 41 -18.12 -3.79 -1.30
N SER A 42 -19.38 -3.67 -1.72
CA SER A 42 -20.55 -4.05 -0.93
C SER A 42 -20.63 -5.54 -0.55
N GLU A 43 -19.88 -6.39 -1.20
CA GLU A 43 -19.77 -7.81 -0.86
C GLU A 43 -18.65 -8.13 0.13
N GLY A 44 -18.09 -7.12 0.81
CA GLY A 44 -17.09 -7.31 1.85
C GLY A 44 -15.65 -7.44 1.33
N TRP A 45 -15.39 -7.09 0.07
CA TRP A 45 -14.05 -7.07 -0.51
C TRP A 45 -13.44 -5.68 -0.48
N MET A 46 -12.11 -5.63 -0.39
CA MET A 46 -11.37 -4.38 -0.44
C MET A 46 -10.08 -4.51 -1.24
N SER A 47 -9.61 -3.39 -1.75
CA SER A 47 -8.30 -3.26 -2.36
C SER A 47 -7.68 -1.91 -2.00
N ALA A 48 -6.41 -1.90 -1.66
CA ALA A 48 -5.63 -0.70 -1.41
C ALA A 48 -4.38 -0.68 -2.29
N THR A 49 -4.13 0.45 -2.92
CA THR A 49 -2.93 0.72 -3.69
C THR A 49 -2.40 2.10 -3.32
N LEU A 50 -1.12 2.17 -2.98
CA LEU A 50 -0.43 3.43 -2.71
C LEU A 50 0.88 3.42 -3.49
N MET A 51 1.26 4.56 -4.03
CA MET A 51 2.50 4.66 -4.76
C MET A 51 3.17 6.02 -4.59
N GLN A 52 4.49 6.02 -4.67
CA GLN A 52 5.25 7.23 -4.92
C GLN A 52 4.96 7.71 -6.34
N LYS A 53 4.70 9.02 -6.51
CA LYS A 53 4.61 9.65 -7.83
C LYS A 53 5.96 9.61 -8.56
N ASN A 54 5.94 9.60 -9.88
CA ASN A 54 7.13 9.71 -10.72
C ASN A 54 8.20 8.64 -10.41
N ARG A 55 7.77 7.39 -10.18
CA ARG A 55 8.69 6.27 -10.01
C ARG A 55 9.50 6.04 -11.28
N THR A 56 10.74 5.57 -11.11
CA THR A 56 11.63 5.23 -12.22
C THR A 56 11.05 4.13 -13.10
N ASP A 57 11.11 4.32 -14.42
CA ASP A 57 10.76 3.28 -15.39
C ASP A 57 11.68 2.07 -15.23
N VAL A 58 11.10 0.89 -15.27
CA VAL A 58 11.86 -0.36 -15.14
C VAL A 58 12.40 -0.80 -16.49
N SER A 59 11.54 -1.30 -17.35
CA SER A 59 11.81 -1.73 -18.72
C SER A 59 10.53 -2.25 -19.35
N ASN A 60 10.36 -2.02 -20.66
CA ASN A 60 9.31 -2.63 -21.46
C ASN A 60 9.72 -4.00 -22.04
N ASP A 61 10.98 -4.39 -21.88
CA ASP A 61 11.52 -5.67 -22.36
C ASP A 61 11.23 -6.79 -21.35
N ARG A 62 10.17 -7.53 -21.61
CA ARG A 62 9.77 -8.67 -20.78
C ARG A 62 10.80 -9.80 -20.78
N SER A 63 11.55 -9.97 -21.87
CA SER A 63 12.59 -11.01 -21.96
C SER A 63 13.74 -10.70 -21.02
N LYS A 64 14.11 -9.44 -20.90
CA LYS A 64 15.13 -8.94 -19.94
C LYS A 64 14.70 -9.21 -18.49
N ILE A 65 13.46 -8.87 -18.14
CA ILE A 65 12.92 -9.12 -16.79
C ILE A 65 12.89 -10.62 -16.49
N ALA A 66 12.45 -11.45 -17.45
CA ALA A 66 12.44 -12.90 -17.30
C ALA A 66 13.86 -13.47 -17.10
N LYS A 67 14.84 -12.96 -17.84
CA LYS A 67 16.28 -13.35 -17.70
C LYS A 67 16.81 -13.01 -16.31
N ILE A 68 16.56 -11.78 -15.83
CA ILE A 68 16.97 -11.36 -14.47
C ILE A 68 16.32 -12.27 -13.42
N SER A 69 15.01 -12.51 -13.52
CA SER A 69 14.28 -13.38 -12.60
C SER A 69 14.87 -14.81 -12.60
N HIS A 70 15.21 -15.36 -13.77
CA HIS A 70 15.82 -16.68 -13.88
C HIS A 70 17.18 -16.73 -13.19
N LEU A 71 18.06 -15.75 -13.45
CA LEU A 71 19.38 -15.67 -12.84
C LEU A 71 19.28 -15.57 -11.30
N LEU A 72 18.46 -14.66 -10.79
CA LEU A 72 18.30 -14.46 -9.34
C LEU A 72 17.70 -15.68 -8.61
N LYS A 73 16.94 -16.53 -9.30
CA LYS A 73 16.35 -17.73 -8.70
C LYS A 73 17.29 -18.94 -8.72
N ASN A 74 18.13 -19.07 -9.73
CA ASN A 74 18.86 -20.31 -10.01
C ASN A 74 20.38 -20.20 -9.79
N ASP A 75 20.91 -19.00 -9.61
CA ASP A 75 22.34 -18.76 -9.37
C ASP A 75 22.50 -17.90 -8.12
N HIS A 76 22.95 -18.51 -7.03
CA HIS A 76 23.14 -17.83 -5.74
C HIS A 76 24.38 -16.92 -5.72
N GLU A 77 25.28 -17.06 -6.68
CA GLU A 77 26.51 -16.24 -6.81
C GLU A 77 26.42 -15.27 -7.98
N VAL A 78 25.23 -15.09 -8.57
CA VAL A 78 25.07 -14.23 -9.75
C VAL A 78 25.52 -12.80 -9.49
N SER A 79 26.41 -12.31 -10.33
CA SER A 79 26.75 -10.90 -10.44
C SER A 79 26.03 -10.30 -11.65
N LEU A 80 25.14 -9.36 -11.38
CA LEU A 80 24.48 -8.60 -12.44
C LEU A 80 25.28 -7.35 -12.75
N GLU A 81 25.54 -7.12 -14.03
CA GLU A 81 26.32 -5.98 -14.52
C GLU A 81 25.57 -5.19 -15.60
N GLY A 82 26.04 -3.98 -15.87
CA GLY A 82 25.56 -3.13 -16.95
C GLY A 82 24.05 -2.93 -16.91
N ASP A 83 23.41 -3.19 -18.04
CA ASP A 83 21.97 -2.95 -18.23
C ASP A 83 21.08 -3.87 -17.37
N LEU A 84 21.50 -5.12 -17.13
CA LEU A 84 20.75 -6.03 -16.24
C LEU A 84 20.75 -5.53 -14.79
N LEU A 85 21.89 -5.05 -14.30
CA LEU A 85 22.00 -4.47 -12.96
C LEU A 85 21.15 -3.20 -12.83
N ASN A 86 21.20 -2.30 -13.82
CA ASN A 86 20.41 -1.09 -13.83
C ASN A 86 18.89 -1.40 -13.84
N THR A 87 18.47 -2.34 -14.68
CA THR A 87 17.07 -2.79 -14.72
C THR A 87 16.63 -3.37 -13.38
N THR A 88 17.48 -4.16 -12.72
CA THR A 88 17.17 -4.73 -11.40
C THR A 88 17.06 -3.65 -10.32
N LYS A 89 17.97 -2.67 -10.30
CA LYS A 89 17.88 -1.52 -9.38
C LYS A 89 16.60 -0.73 -9.60
N ASN A 90 16.26 -0.45 -10.85
CA ASN A 90 15.02 0.28 -11.19
C ASN A 90 13.77 -0.50 -10.75
N TYR A 91 13.77 -1.83 -10.95
CA TYR A 91 12.67 -2.69 -10.49
C TYR A 91 12.51 -2.63 -8.97
N PHE A 92 13.62 -2.74 -8.23
CA PHE A 92 13.62 -2.63 -6.77
C PHE A 92 13.06 -1.28 -6.32
N LEU A 93 13.54 -0.16 -6.87
CA LEU A 93 13.09 1.18 -6.52
C LEU A 93 11.61 1.39 -6.86
N ALA A 94 11.15 0.89 -8.02
CA ALA A 94 9.76 0.95 -8.41
C ALA A 94 8.86 0.14 -7.46
N ALA A 95 9.29 -1.07 -7.07
CA ALA A 95 8.57 -1.92 -6.12
C ALA A 95 8.57 -1.30 -4.71
N ASN A 96 9.71 -0.76 -4.23
CA ASN A 96 9.82 -0.11 -2.93
C ASN A 96 8.95 1.15 -2.81
N GLY A 97 8.69 1.82 -3.93
CA GLY A 97 7.78 2.96 -4.01
C GLY A 97 6.30 2.59 -4.22
N TYR A 98 5.90 1.35 -3.96
CA TYR A 98 4.55 0.86 -4.21
C TYR A 98 4.08 -0.08 -3.11
N VAL A 99 2.87 0.12 -2.65
CA VAL A 99 2.19 -0.77 -1.69
C VAL A 99 0.87 -1.19 -2.30
N SER A 100 0.62 -2.49 -2.37
CA SER A 100 -0.64 -3.03 -2.89
C SER A 100 -1.06 -4.27 -2.13
N TYR A 101 -2.32 -4.32 -1.75
CA TYR A 101 -2.94 -5.50 -1.17
C TYR A 101 -4.44 -5.51 -1.41
N ALA A 102 -5.02 -6.70 -1.39
CA ALA A 102 -6.45 -6.89 -1.48
C ALA A 102 -6.90 -8.07 -0.62
N GLY A 103 -8.16 -8.08 -0.24
CA GLY A 103 -8.75 -9.13 0.57
C GLY A 103 -10.18 -8.81 0.97
N GLU A 104 -10.62 -9.42 2.06
CA GLU A 104 -11.91 -9.14 2.66
C GLU A 104 -11.78 -8.06 3.72
N PHE A 105 -12.86 -7.34 4.01
CA PHE A 105 -12.89 -6.42 5.14
C PHE A 105 -14.14 -6.61 5.98
N ASN A 106 -13.99 -6.26 7.24
CA ASN A 106 -15.08 -6.03 8.18
C ASN A 106 -14.70 -4.88 9.10
N ALA A 107 -15.68 -4.26 9.77
CA ALA A 107 -15.43 -3.12 10.65
C ALA A 107 -16.34 -3.14 11.87
N ASP A 108 -15.84 -2.61 12.98
CA ASP A 108 -16.63 -2.23 14.16
C ASP A 108 -16.64 -0.69 14.30
N ASP A 109 -17.10 -0.17 15.42
CA ASP A 109 -17.22 1.28 15.65
C ASP A 109 -15.85 1.99 15.78
N ILE A 110 -14.75 1.24 15.94
CA ILE A 110 -13.40 1.76 16.21
C ILE A 110 -12.45 1.42 15.08
N ASN A 111 -12.49 0.18 14.60
CA ASN A 111 -11.51 -0.37 13.69
C ASN A 111 -12.13 -0.90 12.41
N VAL A 112 -11.37 -0.85 11.33
CA VAL A 112 -11.56 -1.66 10.13
C VAL A 112 -10.45 -2.69 10.07
N TYR A 113 -10.82 -3.90 9.67
CA TYR A 113 -9.95 -5.07 9.58
C TYR A 113 -9.84 -5.48 8.11
N HIS A 114 -8.62 -5.45 7.58
CA HIS A 114 -8.30 -5.90 6.24
C HIS A 114 -7.69 -7.31 6.31
N ASN A 115 -8.44 -8.32 5.92
CA ASN A 115 -8.03 -9.73 5.92
C ASN A 115 -7.37 -10.03 4.57
N ILE A 116 -6.04 -9.99 4.53
CA ILE A 116 -5.25 -9.93 3.30
C ILE A 116 -5.22 -11.29 2.58
N LYS A 117 -5.63 -11.31 1.32
CA LYS A 117 -5.58 -12.49 0.44
C LYS A 117 -4.45 -12.40 -0.59
N THR A 118 -4.14 -11.19 -1.07
CA THR A 118 -3.04 -10.92 -1.99
C THR A 118 -2.30 -9.65 -1.59
N SER A 119 -0.99 -9.60 -1.79
CA SER A 119 -0.17 -8.43 -1.47
C SER A 119 1.12 -8.41 -2.28
N LEU A 120 1.65 -7.21 -2.56
CA LEU A 120 3.04 -7.03 -3.00
C LEU A 120 4.03 -7.55 -1.94
N LEU A 121 3.70 -7.42 -0.66
CA LEU A 121 4.51 -7.91 0.46
C LEU A 121 4.00 -9.29 0.88
N PRO A 122 4.71 -10.39 0.53
CA PRO A 122 4.24 -11.75 0.76
C PRO A 122 3.90 -12.07 2.23
N GLN A 123 4.62 -11.46 3.18
CA GLN A 123 4.42 -11.65 4.61
C GLN A 123 3.07 -11.13 5.13
N TRP A 124 2.35 -10.32 4.35
CA TRP A 124 1.02 -9.84 4.73
C TRP A 124 -0.10 -10.81 4.33
N VAL A 125 0.16 -11.71 3.38
CA VAL A 125 -0.84 -12.69 2.93
C VAL A 125 -1.23 -13.62 4.06
N GLY A 126 -2.54 -13.76 4.32
CA GLY A 126 -3.09 -14.53 5.42
C GLY A 126 -3.09 -13.81 6.78
N THR A 127 -2.65 -12.55 6.85
CA THR A 127 -2.73 -11.72 8.05
C THR A 127 -3.91 -10.76 8.02
N THR A 128 -4.19 -10.12 9.15
CA THR A 128 -5.19 -9.05 9.28
C THR A 128 -4.48 -7.74 9.62
N LEU A 129 -4.64 -6.74 8.75
CA LEU A 129 -4.19 -5.38 9.03
C LEU A 129 -5.32 -4.62 9.71
N THR A 130 -5.14 -4.27 10.97
CA THR A 130 -6.11 -3.48 11.75
C THR A 130 -5.80 -1.99 11.58
N ARG A 131 -6.83 -1.19 11.31
CA ARG A 131 -6.73 0.26 11.21
C ARG A 131 -7.84 0.91 12.05
N ARG A 132 -7.47 1.85 12.91
CA ARG A 132 -8.46 2.73 13.52
C ARG A 132 -9.03 3.64 12.44
N HIS A 133 -10.33 3.86 12.43
CA HIS A 133 -10.98 4.71 11.44
C HIS A 133 -11.70 5.90 12.07
N GLU A 134 -11.74 6.99 11.32
CA GLU A 134 -12.51 8.18 11.64
C GLU A 134 -13.13 8.77 10.37
N PHE A 135 -14.43 8.98 10.38
CA PHE A 135 -15.15 9.62 9.28
C PHE A 135 -15.47 11.07 9.63
N THR A 136 -15.18 11.98 8.69
CA THR A 136 -15.51 13.41 8.80
C THR A 136 -16.20 13.91 7.54
N LEU A 137 -16.57 15.20 7.48
CA LEU A 137 -17.20 15.84 6.33
C LEU A 137 -18.43 15.04 5.80
N LYS A 138 -19.32 14.62 6.71
CA LYS A 138 -20.50 13.81 6.37
C LYS A 138 -20.16 12.52 5.61
N ASN A 139 -19.13 11.80 6.09
CA ASN A 139 -18.58 10.57 5.50
C ASN A 139 -17.94 10.76 4.10
N LYS A 140 -17.45 11.95 3.78
CA LYS A 140 -16.68 12.20 2.55
C LYS A 140 -15.17 12.19 2.77
N SER A 141 -14.72 12.18 4.03
CA SER A 141 -13.33 11.98 4.40
C SER A 141 -13.23 10.82 5.39
N LEU A 142 -12.23 9.98 5.18
CA LEU A 142 -11.90 8.81 6.01
C LEU A 142 -10.43 8.91 6.39
N THR A 143 -10.14 8.94 7.69
CA THR A 143 -8.78 8.76 8.20
C THR A 143 -8.61 7.33 8.67
N LEU A 144 -7.59 6.65 8.18
CA LEU A 144 -7.15 5.36 8.69
C LEU A 144 -5.82 5.55 9.40
N SER A 145 -5.71 5.01 10.62
CA SER A 145 -4.47 5.06 11.38
C SER A 145 -4.05 3.70 11.91
N ALA A 146 -2.74 3.50 12.01
CA ALA A 146 -2.13 2.33 12.61
C ALA A 146 -0.90 2.74 13.41
N GLU A 147 -0.57 1.94 14.42
CA GLU A 147 0.62 2.14 15.24
C GLU A 147 1.46 0.86 15.23
N SER A 148 2.76 1.00 15.01
CA SER A 148 3.75 -0.06 15.10
C SER A 148 5.08 0.52 15.58
N ASP A 149 5.69 -0.12 16.58
CA ASP A 149 7.00 0.26 17.14
C ASP A 149 7.09 1.74 17.55
N GLY A 150 5.97 2.33 18.02
CA GLY A 150 5.86 3.73 18.42
C GLY A 150 5.72 4.71 17.26
N PHE A 151 5.70 4.25 16.00
CA PHE A 151 5.36 5.06 14.83
C PHE A 151 3.86 4.98 14.60
N LYS A 152 3.25 6.11 14.25
CA LYS A 152 1.82 6.18 13.92
C LYS A 152 1.66 6.65 12.48
N ASP A 153 1.05 5.81 11.67
CA ASP A 153 0.64 6.15 10.31
C ASP A 153 -0.77 6.73 10.31
N PHE A 154 -0.95 7.83 9.60
CA PHE A 154 -2.24 8.45 9.33
C PHE A 154 -2.41 8.60 7.82
N LEU A 155 -3.41 7.96 7.26
CA LEU A 155 -3.77 8.05 5.85
C LEU A 155 -5.15 8.70 5.76
N VAL A 156 -5.20 9.86 5.14
CA VAL A 156 -6.44 10.61 4.90
C VAL A 156 -6.91 10.35 3.48
N TRP A 157 -8.15 9.94 3.36
CA TRP A 157 -8.80 9.55 2.11
C TRP A 157 -10.00 10.43 1.84
N LYS A 158 -10.20 10.82 0.59
CA LYS A 158 -11.39 11.53 0.11
C LYS A 158 -12.23 10.61 -0.75
N LYS A 159 -13.53 10.61 -0.53
CA LYS A 159 -14.47 9.84 -1.34
C LYS A 159 -14.59 10.44 -2.73
N VAL A 160 -14.39 9.61 -3.76
CA VAL A 160 -14.56 9.97 -5.17
C VAL A 160 -16.04 10.11 -5.54
#